data_bdf87c1a4297cdf429dabc69d8ce6a38
#
_entry.id   bdf87c1a4297cdf429dabc69d8ce6a38
#
_cell.length_a   1.000
_cell.length_b   1.000
_cell.length_c   1.000
_cell.angle_alpha   90.00
_cell.angle_beta   90.00
_cell.angle_gamma   90.00
#
_symmetry.space_group_name_H-M   'P 1'
#
loop_
_entity.id
_entity.type
_entity.pdbx_description
1 polymer ?
#
loop_
_entity_poly.entity_id
_entity_poly.type
_entity_poly.pdbx_seq_one_letter_code
_entity_poly.pdbx_strand_id
1 'polypeptide(L)'
;MDEAPEGFRPPRVIPSQPRSSASVMLSRVSGSGHEILMGKRSPELPAFPDLWSFPGGGVSSVDRKSAEVHPDWLPNKKKDRVATFTLLREMVEEIGISPDGNGGFVEVVSDIRERVCEDKSAWMKEVEAGNISIEAFVGQVITDRVTPPQSPIRFHNLFFHVELGYSKAEPSFPPCNSEFIEFRWWDPREIISAWEENKLHLPPPIVTIFRDLIQEMERGVDLISACNTLSKDPPSGPHRFEYASGVECILIPTATLPPATHTNCFILGERGGMRAIVDPAIKDQDGFDELKKKVDEIRKDRSEILCTIFTHRHQDHLADMEMVSQIYEAPVWGSPETLEAISYNGKIVPLQEGDSFHLDGPRFNT
;
A
#
# COMPACT_ATOMS: atom_id res chain seq x y z
N MET A 1 16.08 28.13 18.05
CA MET A 1 14.71 27.89 17.57
C MET A 1 14.32 29.11 16.79
N ASP A 2 14.22 29.00 15.49
CA ASP A 2 13.52 30.02 14.73
C ASP A 2 12.04 29.76 14.94
N GLU A 3 11.47 30.39 15.95
CA GLU A 3 10.04 30.45 16.15
C GLU A 3 9.42 31.06 14.90
N ALA A 4 8.31 30.48 14.43
CA ALA A 4 7.57 31.06 13.33
C ALA A 4 7.28 32.55 13.66
N PRO A 5 7.44 33.49 12.71
CA PRO A 5 7.26 34.92 12.96
C PRO A 5 5.93 35.18 13.66
N GLU A 6 5.92 36.11 14.64
CA GLU A 6 4.73 36.47 15.37
C GLU A 6 3.62 36.88 14.39
N GLY A 7 2.48 36.17 14.43
CA GLY A 7 1.39 36.37 13.47
C GLY A 7 1.38 35.43 12.27
N PHE A 8 2.38 34.57 12.10
CA PHE A 8 2.32 33.53 11.05
C PHE A 8 1.20 32.52 11.37
N ARG A 9 0.17 32.53 10.56
CA ARG A 9 -0.86 31.49 10.55
C ARG A 9 -0.62 30.62 9.34
N PRO A 10 -0.12 29.38 9.54
CA PRO A 10 0.02 28.47 8.42
C PRO A 10 -1.35 28.26 7.75
N PRO A 11 -1.41 28.18 6.41
CA PRO A 11 -2.67 27.94 5.72
C PRO A 11 -3.27 26.63 6.23
N ARG A 12 -4.55 26.65 6.60
CA ARG A 12 -5.30 25.43 6.90
C ARG A 12 -5.45 24.64 5.59
N VAL A 13 -4.56 23.70 5.37
CA VAL A 13 -4.74 22.72 4.29
C VAL A 13 -5.71 21.67 4.80
N ILE A 14 -6.96 21.73 4.32
CA ILE A 14 -7.93 20.66 4.56
C ILE A 14 -7.50 19.48 3.70
N PRO A 15 -7.24 18.30 4.27
CA PRO A 15 -6.88 17.11 3.49
C PRO A 15 -7.93 16.85 2.40
N SER A 16 -7.49 16.59 1.17
CA SER A 16 -8.41 16.25 0.09
C SER A 16 -9.15 14.96 0.43
N GLN A 17 -10.42 14.88 0.02
CA GLN A 17 -11.19 13.63 0.17
C GLN A 17 -10.56 12.55 -0.70
N PRO A 18 -10.37 11.32 -0.17
CA PRO A 18 -9.85 10.23 -0.97
C PRO A 18 -10.79 9.88 -2.13
N ARG A 19 -10.24 9.73 -3.33
CA ARG A 19 -10.97 9.25 -4.49
C ARG A 19 -11.14 7.74 -4.39
N SER A 20 -12.38 7.24 -4.56
CA SER A 20 -12.61 5.80 -4.59
C SER A 20 -11.99 5.18 -5.83
N SER A 21 -11.36 4.02 -5.67
CA SER A 21 -10.71 3.25 -6.73
C SER A 21 -10.78 1.75 -6.45
N ALA A 22 -10.54 0.94 -7.47
CA ALA A 22 -10.47 -0.51 -7.37
C ALA A 22 -9.28 -1.04 -8.17
N SER A 23 -8.57 -2.03 -7.64
CA SER A 23 -7.47 -2.70 -8.33
C SER A 23 -7.63 -4.20 -8.26
N VAL A 24 -7.19 -4.91 -9.30
CA VAL A 24 -7.26 -6.36 -9.42
C VAL A 24 -5.89 -6.99 -9.19
N MET A 25 -5.77 -7.81 -8.17
CA MET A 25 -4.74 -8.82 -8.06
C MET A 25 -5.21 -10.05 -8.83
N LEU A 26 -4.87 -10.11 -10.11
CA LEU A 26 -5.24 -11.20 -11.00
C LEU A 26 -4.23 -12.33 -10.86
N SER A 27 -4.70 -13.53 -10.55
CA SER A 27 -3.85 -14.70 -10.42
C SER A 27 -4.19 -15.77 -11.45
N ARG A 28 -3.19 -16.61 -11.79
CA ARG A 28 -3.35 -17.79 -12.61
C ARG A 28 -2.56 -18.98 -12.04
N VAL A 29 -2.96 -20.17 -12.41
CA VAL A 29 -2.18 -21.38 -12.13
C VAL A 29 -0.94 -21.42 -13.03
N SER A 30 0.24 -21.66 -12.45
CA SER A 30 1.50 -21.80 -13.16
C SER A 30 2.34 -22.91 -12.52
N GLY A 31 2.68 -23.94 -13.29
CA GLY A 31 3.47 -25.06 -12.78
C GLY A 31 2.84 -25.69 -11.53
N SER A 32 3.55 -25.60 -10.39
CA SER A 32 3.08 -26.11 -9.09
C SER A 32 2.49 -25.03 -8.18
N GLY A 33 2.35 -23.80 -8.66
CA GLY A 33 1.92 -22.66 -7.85
C GLY A 33 0.98 -21.70 -8.58
N HIS A 34 1.00 -20.46 -8.15
CA HIS A 34 0.23 -19.37 -8.74
C HIS A 34 1.14 -18.20 -9.04
N GLU A 35 0.86 -17.52 -10.14
CA GLU A 35 1.47 -16.25 -10.51
C GLU A 35 0.44 -15.12 -10.42
N ILE A 36 0.90 -13.91 -10.14
CA ILE A 36 0.10 -12.69 -10.06
C ILE A 36 0.51 -11.75 -11.18
N LEU A 37 -0.47 -11.19 -11.88
CA LEU A 37 -0.24 -10.18 -12.92
C LEU A 37 0.14 -8.85 -12.30
N MET A 38 1.24 -8.28 -12.77
CA MET A 38 1.66 -6.91 -12.47
C MET A 38 1.89 -6.13 -13.76
N GLY A 39 1.55 -4.86 -13.73
CA GLY A 39 1.85 -3.91 -14.80
C GLY A 39 2.91 -2.91 -14.35
N LYS A 40 3.90 -2.65 -15.19
CA LYS A 40 4.87 -1.57 -14.99
C LYS A 40 4.28 -0.27 -15.51
N ARG A 41 4.12 0.71 -14.63
CA ARG A 41 3.51 2.00 -14.96
C ARG A 41 4.46 2.86 -15.80
N SER A 42 3.88 3.65 -16.69
CA SER A 42 4.64 4.60 -17.49
C SER A 42 5.37 5.62 -16.61
N PRO A 43 6.64 5.97 -16.91
CA PRO A 43 7.39 6.99 -16.18
C PRO A 43 6.80 8.41 -16.36
N GLU A 44 5.90 8.61 -17.33
CA GLU A 44 5.26 9.90 -17.62
C GLU A 44 4.03 10.18 -16.75
N LEU A 45 3.58 9.19 -15.96
CA LEU A 45 2.39 9.34 -15.13
C LEU A 45 2.62 10.27 -13.93
N PRO A 46 1.62 11.09 -13.57
CA PRO A 46 1.73 12.01 -12.43
C PRO A 46 1.69 11.32 -11.07
N ALA A 47 1.22 10.07 -11.01
CA ALA A 47 1.12 9.29 -9.78
C ALA A 47 1.79 7.93 -9.96
N PHE A 48 2.71 7.62 -9.06
CA PHE A 48 3.46 6.35 -9.04
C PHE A 48 4.14 6.00 -10.38
N PRO A 49 4.93 6.92 -10.99
CA PRO A 49 5.65 6.65 -12.24
C PRO A 49 6.69 5.55 -12.05
N ASP A 50 6.92 4.74 -13.08
CA ASP A 50 7.93 3.67 -13.15
C ASP A 50 7.81 2.58 -12.07
N LEU A 51 6.66 2.49 -11.38
CA LEU A 51 6.40 1.47 -10.36
C LEU A 51 5.60 0.31 -10.95
N TRP A 52 5.83 -0.89 -10.41
CA TRP A 52 4.98 -2.04 -10.69
C TRP A 52 3.72 -1.99 -9.82
N SER A 53 2.56 -2.17 -10.42
CA SER A 53 1.27 -2.14 -9.71
C SER A 53 0.27 -3.13 -10.26
N PHE A 54 -0.78 -3.38 -9.50
CA PHE A 54 -1.94 -4.11 -10.01
C PHE A 54 -2.71 -3.23 -11.01
N PRO A 55 -3.29 -3.82 -12.08
CA PRO A 55 -4.24 -3.12 -12.93
C PRO A 55 -5.44 -2.62 -12.12
N GLY A 56 -6.01 -1.49 -12.55
CA GLY A 56 -7.16 -0.88 -11.88
C GLY A 56 -7.19 0.62 -12.01
N GLY A 57 -8.28 1.24 -11.56
CA GLY A 57 -8.46 2.68 -11.71
C GLY A 57 -9.51 3.30 -10.81
N GLY A 58 -9.78 4.56 -11.06
CA GLY A 58 -10.70 5.37 -10.29
C GLY A 58 -12.17 5.06 -10.61
N VAL A 59 -13.02 5.12 -9.57
CA VAL A 59 -14.47 5.03 -9.74
C VAL A 59 -14.97 6.19 -10.61
N SER A 60 -15.57 5.87 -11.76
CA SER A 60 -16.16 6.82 -12.68
C SER A 60 -17.65 7.07 -12.40
N SER A 61 -18.22 8.07 -13.06
CA SER A 61 -19.68 8.31 -13.05
C SER A 61 -20.45 7.16 -13.70
N VAL A 62 -19.84 6.50 -14.69
CA VAL A 62 -20.43 5.34 -15.38
C VAL A 62 -20.59 4.18 -14.41
N ASP A 63 -19.59 3.89 -13.57
CA ASP A 63 -19.63 2.79 -12.60
C ASP A 63 -20.75 3.00 -11.56
N ARG A 64 -20.91 4.23 -11.07
CA ARG A 64 -21.97 4.61 -10.14
C ARG A 64 -23.35 4.46 -10.80
N LYS A 65 -23.48 4.92 -12.05
CA LYS A 65 -24.70 4.82 -12.82
C LYS A 65 -25.06 3.35 -13.10
N SER A 66 -24.08 2.51 -13.46
CA SER A 66 -24.28 1.07 -13.64
C SER A 66 -24.83 0.41 -12.37
N ALA A 67 -24.25 0.75 -11.21
CA ALA A 67 -24.68 0.22 -9.92
C ALA A 67 -26.10 0.68 -9.52
N GLU A 68 -26.50 1.87 -9.92
CA GLU A 68 -27.80 2.47 -9.63
C GLU A 68 -28.90 1.94 -10.55
N VAL A 69 -28.64 1.92 -11.87
CA VAL A 69 -29.64 1.57 -12.90
C VAL A 69 -29.82 0.06 -13.00
N HIS A 70 -28.77 -0.73 -12.76
CA HIS A 70 -28.77 -2.18 -12.89
C HIS A 70 -28.40 -2.88 -11.57
N PRO A 71 -29.22 -2.76 -10.50
CA PRO A 71 -28.91 -3.35 -9.20
C PRO A 71 -28.85 -4.89 -9.21
N ASP A 72 -29.48 -5.50 -10.21
CA ASP A 72 -29.56 -6.96 -10.33
C ASP A 72 -28.38 -7.57 -11.11
N TRP A 73 -27.56 -6.78 -11.75
CA TRP A 73 -26.41 -7.29 -12.52
C TRP A 73 -25.35 -8.00 -11.65
N LEU A 74 -25.17 -7.53 -10.41
CA LEU A 74 -24.23 -8.11 -9.45
C LEU A 74 -24.90 -8.27 -8.07
N PRO A 75 -25.92 -9.16 -7.94
CA PRO A 75 -26.72 -9.25 -6.72
C PRO A 75 -25.88 -9.62 -5.49
N ASN A 76 -24.89 -10.48 -5.66
CA ASN A 76 -24.02 -10.96 -4.58
C ASN A 76 -22.91 -9.95 -4.17
N LYS A 77 -22.79 -8.81 -4.87
CA LYS A 77 -21.78 -7.78 -4.61
C LYS A 77 -22.38 -6.48 -4.07
N LYS A 78 -23.52 -6.55 -3.38
CA LYS A 78 -24.28 -5.35 -2.96
C LYS A 78 -23.43 -4.32 -2.21
N LYS A 79 -22.56 -4.74 -1.32
CA LYS A 79 -21.69 -3.87 -0.50
C LYS A 79 -20.64 -3.15 -1.35
N ASP A 80 -19.98 -3.88 -2.25
CA ASP A 80 -18.84 -3.39 -3.02
C ASP A 80 -19.20 -3.21 -4.52
N ARG A 81 -20.48 -3.09 -4.82
CA ARG A 81 -20.99 -3.11 -6.21
C ARG A 81 -20.34 -2.07 -7.11
N VAL A 82 -20.26 -0.82 -6.68
CA VAL A 82 -19.64 0.25 -7.49
C VAL A 82 -18.18 -0.07 -7.76
N ALA A 83 -17.44 -0.50 -6.76
CA ALA A 83 -16.04 -0.90 -6.92
C ALA A 83 -15.90 -2.13 -7.83
N THR A 84 -16.85 -3.08 -7.78
CA THR A 84 -16.85 -4.25 -8.67
C THR A 84 -17.11 -3.83 -10.13
N PHE A 85 -18.02 -2.90 -10.40
CA PHE A 85 -18.20 -2.34 -11.75
C PHE A 85 -16.97 -1.60 -12.23
N THR A 86 -16.33 -0.81 -11.37
CA THR A 86 -15.06 -0.17 -11.68
C THR A 86 -14.02 -1.24 -12.07
N LEU A 87 -13.87 -2.26 -11.26
CA LEU A 87 -12.91 -3.34 -11.51
C LEU A 87 -13.13 -4.03 -12.86
N LEU A 88 -14.36 -4.44 -13.15
CA LEU A 88 -14.71 -5.13 -14.40
C LEU A 88 -14.46 -4.24 -15.63
N ARG A 89 -14.79 -2.95 -15.54
CA ARG A 89 -14.50 -1.98 -16.62
C ARG A 89 -13.00 -1.80 -16.80
N GLU A 90 -12.23 -1.61 -15.72
CA GLU A 90 -10.77 -1.44 -15.78
C GLU A 90 -10.08 -2.71 -16.28
N MET A 91 -10.58 -3.92 -15.96
CA MET A 91 -10.07 -5.16 -16.54
C MET A 91 -10.24 -5.18 -18.07
N VAL A 92 -11.36 -4.69 -18.59
CA VAL A 92 -11.56 -4.56 -20.02
C VAL A 92 -10.66 -3.48 -20.62
N GLU A 93 -10.66 -2.28 -20.03
CA GLU A 93 -9.90 -1.13 -20.54
C GLU A 93 -8.40 -1.42 -20.53
N GLU A 94 -7.84 -1.81 -19.39
CA GLU A 94 -6.40 -1.88 -19.20
C GLU A 94 -5.76 -3.19 -19.67
N ILE A 95 -6.42 -4.33 -19.43
CA ILE A 95 -5.83 -5.65 -19.73
C ILE A 95 -6.59 -6.48 -20.77
N GLY A 96 -7.79 -6.04 -21.18
CA GLY A 96 -8.56 -6.70 -22.23
C GLY A 96 -9.18 -8.05 -21.85
N ILE A 97 -9.46 -8.25 -20.57
CA ILE A 97 -10.00 -9.51 -20.03
C ILE A 97 -11.37 -9.25 -19.39
N SER A 98 -12.35 -10.12 -19.67
CA SER A 98 -13.66 -10.10 -19.03
C SER A 98 -14.11 -11.50 -18.61
N PRO A 99 -15.09 -11.63 -17.68
CA PRO A 99 -15.75 -12.91 -17.43
C PRO A 99 -16.38 -13.49 -18.71
N ASP A 100 -16.43 -14.82 -18.80
CA ASP A 100 -17.04 -15.54 -19.94
C ASP A 100 -18.53 -15.88 -19.70
N GLY A 101 -19.08 -15.54 -18.53
CA GLY A 101 -20.43 -15.86 -18.10
C GLY A 101 -20.60 -17.27 -17.51
N ASN A 102 -19.57 -18.11 -17.55
CA ASN A 102 -19.60 -19.49 -17.06
C ASN A 102 -18.62 -19.73 -15.89
N GLY A 103 -18.09 -18.65 -15.33
CA GLY A 103 -17.12 -18.69 -14.22
C GLY A 103 -15.65 -18.73 -14.65
N GLY A 104 -15.38 -18.60 -15.95
CA GLY A 104 -14.07 -18.39 -16.53
C GLY A 104 -13.86 -16.98 -17.06
N PHE A 105 -12.81 -16.80 -17.86
CA PHE A 105 -12.43 -15.51 -18.43
C PHE A 105 -12.05 -15.65 -19.91
N VAL A 106 -12.31 -14.59 -20.67
CA VAL A 106 -12.01 -14.49 -22.10
C VAL A 106 -11.34 -13.16 -22.43
N GLU A 107 -10.59 -13.14 -23.53
CA GLU A 107 -10.09 -11.90 -24.11
C GLU A 107 -11.24 -11.13 -24.78
N VAL A 108 -11.29 -9.84 -24.52
CA VAL A 108 -12.30 -8.96 -25.12
C VAL A 108 -11.91 -8.63 -26.56
N VAL A 109 -12.88 -8.73 -27.49
CA VAL A 109 -12.68 -8.38 -28.90
C VAL A 109 -12.20 -6.94 -29.04
N SER A 110 -11.19 -6.71 -29.89
CA SER A 110 -10.50 -5.43 -30.05
C SER A 110 -11.44 -4.25 -30.28
N ASP A 111 -12.39 -4.41 -31.19
CA ASP A 111 -13.35 -3.33 -31.55
C ASP A 111 -14.26 -2.93 -30.38
N ILE A 112 -14.62 -3.91 -29.53
CA ILE A 112 -15.42 -3.65 -28.31
C ILE A 112 -14.57 -2.91 -27.29
N ARG A 113 -13.34 -3.37 -27.09
CA ARG A 113 -12.39 -2.74 -26.17
C ARG A 113 -12.05 -1.30 -26.59
N GLU A 114 -11.84 -1.05 -27.90
CA GLU A 114 -11.59 0.29 -28.43
C GLU A 114 -12.73 1.25 -28.11
N ARG A 115 -13.99 0.85 -28.34
CA ARG A 115 -15.15 1.67 -27.97
C ARG A 115 -15.21 2.00 -26.48
N VAL A 116 -14.91 1.05 -25.61
CA VAL A 116 -14.90 1.26 -24.15
C VAL A 116 -13.76 2.18 -23.73
N CYS A 117 -12.59 2.07 -24.36
CA CYS A 117 -11.45 2.96 -24.14
C CYS A 117 -11.72 4.40 -24.58
N GLU A 118 -12.38 4.59 -25.74
CA GLU A 118 -12.72 5.92 -26.27
C GLU A 118 -13.82 6.61 -25.47
N ASP A 119 -14.85 5.86 -25.09
CA ASP A 119 -15.98 6.34 -24.31
C ASP A 119 -16.37 5.34 -23.21
N LYS A 120 -16.03 5.66 -21.97
CA LYS A 120 -16.41 4.82 -20.81
C LYS A 120 -17.91 4.52 -20.72
N SER A 121 -18.79 5.36 -21.33
CA SER A 121 -20.22 5.09 -21.36
C SER A 121 -20.60 3.91 -22.27
N ALA A 122 -19.71 3.52 -23.20
CA ALA A 122 -19.91 2.35 -24.04
C ALA A 122 -19.90 1.05 -23.22
N TRP A 123 -19.19 1.01 -22.09
CA TRP A 123 -19.16 -0.13 -21.18
C TRP A 123 -20.56 -0.69 -20.87
N MET A 124 -21.51 0.17 -20.45
CA MET A 124 -22.88 -0.27 -20.13
C MET A 124 -23.58 -0.86 -21.35
N LYS A 125 -23.41 -0.22 -22.52
CA LYS A 125 -24.04 -0.66 -23.77
C LYS A 125 -23.51 -2.02 -24.22
N GLU A 126 -22.21 -2.25 -24.07
CA GLU A 126 -21.59 -3.54 -24.44
C GLU A 126 -22.01 -4.67 -23.49
N VAL A 127 -22.23 -4.37 -22.20
CA VAL A 127 -22.78 -5.33 -21.25
C VAL A 127 -24.26 -5.60 -21.55
N GLU A 128 -25.09 -4.56 -21.78
CA GLU A 128 -26.52 -4.69 -22.16
C GLU A 128 -26.70 -5.49 -23.46
N ALA A 129 -25.78 -5.31 -24.42
CA ALA A 129 -25.78 -6.03 -25.68
C ALA A 129 -25.29 -7.49 -25.57
N GLY A 130 -24.76 -7.88 -24.41
CA GLY A 130 -24.18 -9.21 -24.20
C GLY A 130 -22.81 -9.43 -24.85
N ASN A 131 -22.16 -8.34 -25.30
CA ASN A 131 -20.82 -8.38 -25.88
C ASN A 131 -19.72 -8.50 -24.81
N ILE A 132 -20.00 -8.04 -23.58
CA ILE A 132 -19.17 -8.21 -22.40
C ILE A 132 -20.04 -8.90 -21.34
N SER A 133 -19.57 -10.03 -20.82
CA SER A 133 -20.27 -10.70 -19.72
C SER A 133 -19.74 -10.17 -18.38
N ILE A 134 -20.65 -10.08 -17.42
CA ILE A 134 -20.36 -9.85 -16.00
C ILE A 134 -20.96 -10.94 -15.12
N GLU A 135 -21.67 -11.86 -15.75
CA GLU A 135 -22.32 -12.98 -15.07
C GLU A 135 -21.27 -13.94 -14.52
N ALA A 136 -21.64 -14.64 -13.45
CA ALA A 136 -20.78 -15.57 -12.74
C ALA A 136 -19.41 -15.00 -12.29
N PHE A 137 -19.26 -13.67 -12.26
CA PHE A 137 -18.02 -13.05 -11.79
C PHE A 137 -17.73 -13.38 -10.34
N VAL A 138 -16.57 -13.99 -10.10
CA VAL A 138 -16.07 -14.33 -8.78
C VAL A 138 -14.82 -13.50 -8.52
N GLY A 139 -14.96 -12.49 -7.69
CA GLY A 139 -13.87 -11.66 -7.20
C GLY A 139 -14.14 -11.32 -5.74
N GLN A 140 -13.12 -11.25 -4.92
CA GLN A 140 -13.26 -10.94 -3.50
C GLN A 140 -12.34 -9.80 -3.09
N VAL A 141 -12.85 -8.90 -2.24
CA VAL A 141 -12.03 -7.86 -1.63
C VAL A 141 -11.12 -8.52 -0.60
N ILE A 142 -9.81 -8.38 -0.77
CA ILE A 142 -8.81 -8.91 0.16
C ILE A 142 -8.37 -7.86 1.18
N THR A 143 -8.42 -6.58 0.82
CA THR A 143 -8.12 -5.46 1.71
C THR A 143 -8.53 -4.13 1.07
N ASP A 144 -8.55 -3.07 1.86
CA ASP A 144 -8.61 -1.69 1.38
C ASP A 144 -7.42 -0.88 1.91
N ARG A 145 -7.09 0.20 1.22
CA ARG A 145 -6.03 1.13 1.62
C ARG A 145 -6.46 2.56 1.35
N VAL A 146 -6.22 3.42 2.32
CA VAL A 146 -6.50 4.85 2.23
C VAL A 146 -5.19 5.62 2.27
N THR A 147 -4.95 6.43 1.24
CA THR A 147 -3.76 7.29 1.20
C THR A 147 -3.77 8.27 2.39
N PRO A 148 -2.64 8.45 3.07
CA PRO A 148 -2.54 9.32 4.23
C PRO A 148 -3.04 10.76 3.99
N PRO A 149 -3.51 11.47 5.04
CA PRO A 149 -4.09 12.80 4.91
C PRO A 149 -3.17 13.87 4.30
N GLN A 150 -1.86 13.75 4.51
CA GLN A 150 -0.85 14.69 4.02
C GLN A 150 -0.50 14.52 2.54
N SER A 151 -0.97 13.45 1.89
CA SER A 151 -0.68 13.22 0.48
C SER A 151 -1.46 14.20 -0.41
N PRO A 152 -0.83 14.79 -1.44
CA PRO A 152 -1.48 15.75 -2.34
C PRO A 152 -2.60 15.09 -3.16
N ILE A 153 -2.44 13.82 -3.50
CA ILE A 153 -3.45 13.01 -4.20
C ILE A 153 -3.77 11.83 -3.29
N ARG A 154 -5.05 11.63 -3.01
CA ARG A 154 -5.51 10.59 -2.10
C ARG A 154 -6.49 9.65 -2.78
N PHE A 155 -6.33 8.36 -2.47
CA PHE A 155 -7.21 7.29 -2.92
C PHE A 155 -7.72 6.48 -1.73
N HIS A 156 -8.94 6.00 -1.83
CA HIS A 156 -9.45 4.87 -1.06
C HIS A 156 -9.61 3.72 -2.05
N ASN A 157 -8.63 2.83 -2.08
CA ASN A 157 -8.55 1.74 -3.04
C ASN A 157 -8.96 0.41 -2.42
N LEU A 158 -9.93 -0.27 -3.05
CA LEU A 158 -10.28 -1.64 -2.74
C LEU A 158 -9.45 -2.57 -3.63
N PHE A 159 -8.74 -3.51 -3.01
CA PHE A 159 -7.97 -4.53 -3.69
C PHE A 159 -8.76 -5.82 -3.77
N PHE A 160 -9.02 -6.25 -4.99
CA PHE A 160 -9.74 -7.49 -5.27
C PHE A 160 -8.76 -8.58 -5.69
N HIS A 161 -9.00 -9.78 -5.23
CA HIS A 161 -8.40 -10.97 -5.83
C HIS A 161 -9.37 -11.60 -6.83
N VAL A 162 -8.86 -11.91 -8.02
CA VAL A 162 -9.57 -12.61 -9.09
C VAL A 162 -8.66 -13.72 -9.61
N GLU A 163 -9.17 -14.95 -9.62
CA GLU A 163 -8.46 -16.10 -10.14
C GLU A 163 -8.91 -16.42 -11.57
N LEU A 164 -7.97 -16.41 -12.53
CA LEU A 164 -8.24 -16.85 -13.90
C LEU A 164 -8.41 -18.38 -14.00
N GLY A 165 -7.97 -19.12 -13.00
CA GLY A 165 -7.98 -20.57 -13.01
C GLY A 165 -7.15 -21.13 -14.17
N TYR A 166 -7.79 -21.95 -14.99
CA TYR A 166 -7.19 -22.54 -16.21
C TYR A 166 -7.52 -21.75 -17.49
N SER A 167 -8.07 -20.55 -17.37
CA SER A 167 -8.29 -19.67 -18.52
C SER A 167 -6.97 -19.38 -19.23
N LYS A 168 -7.03 -19.34 -20.56
CA LYS A 168 -5.89 -18.96 -21.42
C LYS A 168 -5.91 -17.49 -21.81
N ALA A 169 -6.82 -16.69 -21.23
CA ALA A 169 -6.86 -15.27 -21.49
C ALA A 169 -5.56 -14.61 -21.02
N GLU A 170 -4.89 -13.91 -21.92
CA GLU A 170 -3.66 -13.19 -21.63
C GLU A 170 -3.90 -11.67 -21.64
N PRO A 171 -3.25 -10.93 -20.74
CA PRO A 171 -3.35 -9.47 -20.74
C PRO A 171 -2.73 -8.90 -22.00
N SER A 172 -3.38 -7.89 -22.55
CA SER A 172 -2.90 -7.17 -23.73
C SER A 172 -2.98 -5.65 -23.49
N PHE A 173 -2.12 -4.89 -24.18
CA PHE A 173 -2.17 -3.43 -24.10
C PHE A 173 -3.47 -2.90 -24.73
N PRO A 174 -4.05 -1.82 -24.16
CA PRO A 174 -5.24 -1.19 -24.74
C PRO A 174 -4.92 -0.57 -26.10
N PRO A 175 -5.92 -0.47 -26.99
CA PRO A 175 -5.79 0.25 -28.26
C PRO A 175 -5.67 1.78 -28.08
N CYS A 176 -6.01 2.27 -26.89
CA CYS A 176 -5.81 3.67 -26.47
C CYS A 176 -4.51 3.85 -25.68
N ASN A 177 -4.30 5.04 -25.09
CA ASN A 177 -3.14 5.28 -24.24
C ASN A 177 -3.17 4.37 -23.01
N SER A 178 -2.12 3.58 -22.83
CA SER A 178 -1.96 2.71 -21.67
C SER A 178 -1.23 3.42 -20.54
N GLU A 179 -1.70 3.20 -19.31
CA GLU A 179 -0.93 3.58 -18.12
C GLU A 179 0.26 2.63 -17.88
N PHE A 180 0.28 1.46 -18.51
CA PHE A 180 1.31 0.43 -18.38
C PHE A 180 2.17 0.33 -19.65
N ILE A 181 3.45 0.08 -19.46
CA ILE A 181 4.45 -0.14 -20.52
C ILE A 181 4.91 -1.59 -20.61
N GLU A 182 4.62 -2.41 -19.58
CA GLU A 182 4.97 -3.81 -19.50
C GLU A 182 3.95 -4.54 -18.63
N PHE A 183 3.60 -5.78 -19.00
CA PHE A 183 2.88 -6.73 -18.14
C PHE A 183 3.75 -7.95 -17.90
N ARG A 184 3.74 -8.44 -16.66
CA ARG A 184 4.46 -9.66 -16.29
C ARG A 184 3.72 -10.43 -15.20
N TRP A 185 3.75 -11.74 -15.31
CA TRP A 185 3.32 -12.66 -14.28
C TRP A 185 4.47 -12.94 -13.31
N TRP A 186 4.20 -12.86 -12.02
CA TRP A 186 5.18 -12.99 -10.96
C TRP A 186 4.74 -13.99 -9.91
N ASP A 187 5.67 -14.85 -9.45
CA ASP A 187 5.50 -15.48 -8.15
C ASP A 187 5.54 -14.40 -7.04
N PRO A 188 4.64 -14.46 -6.05
CA PRO A 188 4.60 -13.48 -4.96
C PRO A 188 5.94 -13.30 -4.22
N ARG A 189 6.71 -14.35 -4.05
CA ARG A 189 8.01 -14.31 -3.36
C ARG A 189 9.08 -13.70 -4.25
N GLU A 190 9.06 -14.00 -5.55
CA GLU A 190 10.04 -13.47 -6.50
C GLU A 190 9.92 -11.94 -6.64
N ILE A 191 8.70 -11.39 -6.69
CA ILE A 191 8.52 -9.94 -6.83
C ILE A 191 8.97 -9.21 -5.56
N ILE A 192 8.70 -9.75 -4.37
CA ILE A 192 9.19 -9.19 -3.11
C ILE A 192 10.71 -9.27 -3.02
N SER A 193 11.31 -10.41 -3.39
CA SER A 193 12.77 -10.54 -3.43
C SER A 193 13.41 -9.53 -4.39
N ALA A 194 12.83 -9.33 -5.57
CA ALA A 194 13.32 -8.34 -6.53
C ALA A 194 13.19 -6.90 -6.01
N TRP A 195 12.13 -6.59 -5.25
CA TRP A 195 11.96 -5.31 -4.58
C TRP A 195 12.98 -5.13 -3.43
N GLU A 196 13.21 -6.14 -2.60
CA GLU A 196 14.22 -6.14 -1.54
C GLU A 196 15.63 -5.94 -2.10
N GLU A 197 15.93 -6.49 -3.26
CA GLU A 197 17.19 -6.32 -3.97
C GLU A 197 17.27 -5.00 -4.75
N ASN A 198 16.27 -4.12 -4.66
CA ASN A 198 16.16 -2.85 -5.38
C ASN A 198 16.23 -2.98 -6.92
N LYS A 199 15.78 -4.13 -7.45
CA LYS A 199 15.69 -4.40 -8.89
C LYS A 199 14.41 -3.84 -9.52
N LEU A 200 13.39 -3.60 -8.70
CA LEU A 200 12.13 -2.97 -9.09
C LEU A 200 11.53 -2.18 -7.93
N HIS A 201 10.57 -1.33 -8.23
CA HIS A 201 9.90 -0.51 -7.24
C HIS A 201 8.40 -0.84 -7.17
N LEU A 202 7.87 -0.92 -5.95
CA LEU A 202 6.47 -1.18 -5.65
C LEU A 202 5.89 -0.03 -4.80
N PRO A 203 4.64 0.37 -5.02
CA PRO A 203 3.95 1.24 -4.07
C PRO A 203 3.83 0.56 -2.69
N PRO A 204 3.97 1.31 -1.58
CA PRO A 204 3.88 0.75 -0.23
C PRO A 204 2.66 -0.14 0.05
N PRO A 205 1.44 0.18 -0.44
CA PRO A 205 0.29 -0.72 -0.26
C PRO A 205 0.48 -2.10 -0.87
N ILE A 206 1.15 -2.18 -2.02
CA ILE A 206 1.40 -3.46 -2.71
C ILE A 206 2.44 -4.28 -1.96
N VAL A 207 3.49 -3.66 -1.45
CA VAL A 207 4.48 -4.33 -0.59
C VAL A 207 3.79 -4.98 0.61
N THR A 208 2.92 -4.24 1.30
CA THR A 208 2.21 -4.78 2.48
C THR A 208 1.27 -5.92 2.12
N ILE A 209 0.56 -5.83 0.98
CA ILE A 209 -0.31 -6.92 0.50
C ILE A 209 0.50 -8.19 0.23
N PHE A 210 1.62 -8.09 -0.50
CA PHE A 210 2.46 -9.25 -0.76
C PHE A 210 3.06 -9.84 0.51
N ARG A 211 3.50 -9.01 1.46
CA ARG A 211 3.99 -9.48 2.75
C ARG A 211 2.93 -10.23 3.56
N ASP A 212 1.71 -9.69 3.61
CA ASP A 212 0.59 -10.35 4.29
C ASP A 212 0.26 -11.70 3.63
N LEU A 213 0.23 -11.76 2.28
CA LEU A 213 0.01 -13.01 1.54
C LEU A 213 1.13 -14.03 1.77
N ILE A 214 2.39 -13.62 1.68
CA ILE A 214 3.54 -14.50 1.88
C ILE A 214 3.52 -15.06 3.30
N GLN A 215 3.22 -14.24 4.30
CA GLN A 215 3.11 -14.67 5.69
C GLN A 215 2.05 -15.77 5.88
N GLU A 216 0.89 -15.65 5.22
CA GLU A 216 -0.11 -16.72 5.22
C GLU A 216 0.40 -17.97 4.47
N MET A 217 1.03 -17.80 3.31
CA MET A 217 1.57 -18.91 2.52
C MET A 217 2.69 -19.68 3.26
N GLU A 218 3.47 -19.00 4.12
CA GLU A 218 4.49 -19.63 4.99
C GLU A 218 3.89 -20.58 6.03
N ARG A 219 2.60 -20.43 6.32
CA ARG A 219 1.84 -21.39 7.17
C ARG A 219 1.44 -22.67 6.42
N GLY A 220 1.87 -22.81 5.16
CA GLY A 220 1.65 -24.01 4.35
C GLY A 220 0.37 -23.99 3.54
N VAL A 221 -0.28 -22.83 3.37
CA VAL A 221 -1.45 -22.68 2.49
C VAL A 221 -1.04 -22.15 1.12
N ASP A 222 -1.85 -22.40 0.11
CA ASP A 222 -1.67 -21.85 -1.23
C ASP A 222 -2.12 -20.37 -1.31
N LEU A 223 -1.83 -19.70 -2.43
CA LEU A 223 -2.18 -18.30 -2.66
C LEU A 223 -3.69 -18.06 -2.53
N ILE A 224 -4.52 -18.94 -3.06
CA ILE A 224 -5.98 -18.77 -3.04
C ILE A 224 -6.49 -18.83 -1.60
N SER A 225 -5.98 -19.77 -0.82
CA SER A 225 -6.30 -19.91 0.60
C SER A 225 -5.81 -18.71 1.41
N ALA A 226 -4.64 -18.16 1.10
CA ALA A 226 -4.13 -16.92 1.70
C ALA A 226 -5.06 -15.73 1.39
N CYS A 227 -5.47 -15.55 0.12
CA CYS A 227 -6.44 -14.53 -0.27
C CYS A 227 -7.78 -14.67 0.46
N ASN A 228 -8.27 -15.91 0.58
CA ASN A 228 -9.49 -16.21 1.33
C ASN A 228 -9.37 -15.83 2.82
N THR A 229 -8.20 -16.04 3.42
CA THR A 229 -7.92 -15.65 4.81
C THR A 229 -7.95 -14.13 4.96
N LEU A 230 -7.23 -13.41 4.12
CA LEU A 230 -7.21 -11.94 4.12
C LEU A 230 -8.61 -11.34 3.87
N SER A 231 -9.39 -11.95 2.98
CA SER A 231 -10.76 -11.49 2.69
C SER A 231 -11.72 -11.61 3.88
N LYS A 232 -11.53 -12.62 4.76
CA LYS A 232 -12.36 -12.82 5.95
C LYS A 232 -12.01 -11.88 7.09
N ASP A 233 -10.72 -11.60 7.23
CA ASP A 233 -10.18 -10.71 8.28
C ASP A 233 -9.16 -9.75 7.64
N PRO A 234 -9.64 -8.75 6.87
CA PRO A 234 -8.74 -7.82 6.20
C PRO A 234 -7.88 -7.06 7.21
N PRO A 235 -6.58 -6.90 6.94
CA PRO A 235 -5.72 -6.08 7.79
C PRO A 235 -6.32 -4.69 7.98
N SER A 236 -6.55 -4.30 9.24
CA SER A 236 -7.17 -3.02 9.60
C SER A 236 -6.21 -2.14 10.40
N GLY A 237 -6.52 -0.84 10.46
CA GLY A 237 -5.76 0.16 11.21
C GLY A 237 -4.76 0.94 10.36
N PRO A 238 -3.87 1.74 10.98
CA PRO A 238 -2.85 2.49 10.27
C PRO A 238 -1.97 1.53 9.48
N HIS A 239 -1.90 1.77 8.18
CA HIS A 239 -1.14 0.88 7.31
C HIS A 239 0.35 1.17 7.45
N ARG A 240 1.13 0.10 7.56
CA ARG A 240 2.59 0.17 7.51
C ARG A 240 3.02 0.67 6.14
N PHE A 241 3.94 1.61 6.12
CA PHE A 241 4.59 2.05 4.89
C PHE A 241 6.02 1.55 4.90
N GLU A 242 6.34 0.64 4.02
CA GLU A 242 7.70 0.18 3.78
C GLU A 242 8.14 0.77 2.43
N TYR A 243 8.97 1.81 2.47
CA TYR A 243 9.42 2.55 1.28
C TYR A 243 10.57 1.86 0.57
N ALA A 244 11.43 1.18 1.33
CA ALA A 244 12.52 0.34 0.88
C ALA A 244 12.68 -0.80 1.86
N SER A 245 13.34 -1.88 1.47
CA SER A 245 13.60 -3.00 2.37
C SER A 245 14.33 -2.51 3.63
N GLY A 246 13.81 -2.89 4.80
CA GLY A 246 14.33 -2.45 6.09
C GLY A 246 14.09 -0.99 6.44
N VAL A 247 13.21 -0.28 5.72
CA VAL A 247 12.80 1.11 6.01
C VAL A 247 11.29 1.20 6.12
N GLU A 248 10.76 0.85 7.28
CA GLU A 248 9.34 1.00 7.59
C GLU A 248 9.06 2.38 8.20
N CYS A 249 7.88 2.94 7.94
CA CYS A 249 7.40 4.17 8.55
C CYS A 249 6.08 3.94 9.26
N ILE A 250 5.94 4.45 10.46
CA ILE A 250 4.67 4.57 11.17
C ILE A 250 4.37 6.04 11.43
N LEU A 251 3.08 6.38 11.46
CA LEU A 251 2.63 7.74 11.69
C LEU A 251 2.28 7.92 13.18
N ILE A 252 3.07 8.72 13.88
CA ILE A 252 2.80 9.05 15.29
C ILE A 252 2.01 10.35 15.35
N PRO A 253 0.81 10.37 15.96
CA PRO A 253 0.06 11.61 16.18
C PRO A 253 0.88 12.62 16.96
N THR A 254 1.04 13.83 16.43
CA THR A 254 1.82 14.90 17.07
C THR A 254 1.29 16.29 16.73
N ALA A 255 1.53 17.24 17.60
CA ALA A 255 1.28 18.65 17.34
C ALA A 255 2.41 19.21 16.47
N THR A 256 2.41 18.87 15.20
CA THR A 256 3.36 19.37 14.18
C THR A 256 2.76 20.51 13.35
N LEU A 257 3.56 21.08 12.44
CA LEU A 257 3.10 22.19 11.60
C LEU A 257 2.01 21.74 10.61
N PRO A 258 0.84 22.39 10.61
CA PRO A 258 -0.19 22.13 9.62
C PRO A 258 0.33 22.26 8.18
N PRO A 259 -0.11 21.43 7.23
CA PRO A 259 -1.25 20.49 7.33
C PRO A 259 -0.94 19.13 7.98
N ALA A 260 0.30 18.88 8.38
CA ALA A 260 0.67 17.63 9.02
C ALA A 260 0.00 17.50 10.40
N THR A 261 -0.37 16.30 10.76
CA THR A 261 -0.99 15.93 12.04
C THR A 261 -0.23 14.81 12.73
N HIS A 262 0.83 14.31 12.07
CA HIS A 262 1.63 13.18 12.52
C HIS A 262 3.09 13.43 12.18
N THR A 263 3.97 12.87 12.98
CA THR A 263 5.40 12.75 12.67
C THR A 263 5.67 11.36 12.10
N ASN A 264 6.52 11.29 11.08
CA ASN A 264 7.01 10.04 10.53
C ASN A 264 8.03 9.45 11.51
N CYS A 265 7.68 8.35 12.16
CA CYS A 265 8.61 7.53 12.92
C CYS A 265 9.10 6.40 12.03
N PHE A 266 10.40 6.30 11.81
CA PHE A 266 10.97 5.24 10.99
C PHE A 266 11.49 4.09 11.83
N ILE A 267 11.28 2.87 11.33
CA ILE A 267 11.86 1.64 11.86
C ILE A 267 12.86 1.15 10.83
N LEU A 268 14.13 1.21 11.16
CA LEU A 268 15.23 0.81 10.29
C LEU A 268 15.74 -0.58 10.66
N GLY A 269 16.17 -1.35 9.66
CA GLY A 269 16.71 -2.70 9.80
C GLY A 269 15.76 -3.80 9.31
N GLU A 270 16.31 -4.97 9.02
CA GLU A 270 15.57 -6.12 8.53
C GLU A 270 14.75 -6.82 9.62
N ARG A 271 13.69 -7.50 9.23
CA ARG A 271 12.88 -8.31 10.14
C ARG A 271 13.67 -9.52 10.62
N GLY A 272 13.53 -9.84 11.90
CA GLY A 272 14.30 -10.90 12.56
C GLY A 272 15.71 -10.49 12.96
N GLY A 273 16.12 -9.23 12.68
CA GLY A 273 17.43 -8.67 12.98
C GLY A 273 17.40 -7.51 13.97
N MET A 274 18.48 -6.75 14.00
CA MET A 274 18.59 -5.53 14.80
C MET A 274 17.84 -4.39 14.15
N ARG A 275 17.01 -3.67 14.92
CA ARG A 275 16.18 -2.56 14.45
C ARG A 275 16.55 -1.27 15.20
N ALA A 276 16.48 -0.14 14.50
CA ALA A 276 16.53 1.18 15.13
C ALA A 276 15.19 1.90 14.97
N ILE A 277 14.76 2.63 16.00
CA ILE A 277 13.56 3.47 15.98
C ILE A 277 14.00 4.92 15.85
N VAL A 278 13.54 5.62 14.82
CA VAL A 278 13.91 7.00 14.53
C VAL A 278 12.72 7.91 14.77
N ASP A 279 12.91 8.97 15.56
CA ASP A 279 11.90 9.98 15.91
C ASP A 279 10.58 9.36 16.39
N PRO A 280 10.57 8.66 17.54
CA PRO A 280 9.35 8.04 18.08
C PRO A 280 8.25 9.03 18.41
N ALA A 281 8.57 10.29 18.67
CA ALA A 281 7.71 11.48 18.77
C ALA A 281 6.48 11.35 19.69
N ILE A 282 6.39 10.33 20.55
CA ILE A 282 5.23 10.12 21.43
C ILE A 282 5.19 11.15 22.57
N LYS A 283 4.01 11.74 22.81
CA LYS A 283 3.76 12.72 23.89
C LYS A 283 2.41 12.55 24.58
N ASP A 284 1.59 11.65 24.04
CA ASP A 284 0.26 11.36 24.54
C ASP A 284 -0.08 9.87 24.39
N GLN A 285 -1.27 9.49 24.85
CA GLN A 285 -1.70 8.09 24.85
C GLN A 285 -1.90 7.55 23.43
N ASP A 286 -2.36 8.36 22.47
CA ASP A 286 -2.58 7.93 21.10
C ASP A 286 -1.25 7.55 20.43
N GLY A 287 -0.23 8.41 20.58
CA GLY A 287 1.13 8.12 20.10
C GLY A 287 1.76 6.92 20.82
N PHE A 288 1.53 6.79 22.12
CA PHE A 288 2.00 5.63 22.89
C PHE A 288 1.43 4.32 22.37
N ASP A 289 0.12 4.27 22.10
CA ASP A 289 -0.56 3.07 21.63
C ASP A 289 -0.07 2.65 20.24
N GLU A 290 0.15 3.60 19.32
CA GLU A 290 0.71 3.34 17.99
C GLU A 290 2.14 2.80 18.06
N LEU A 291 3.02 3.43 18.84
CA LEU A 291 4.39 2.95 18.99
C LEU A 291 4.43 1.59 19.67
N LYS A 292 3.64 1.39 20.72
CA LYS A 292 3.54 0.11 21.44
C LYS A 292 3.12 -1.02 20.52
N LYS A 293 2.09 -0.79 19.71
CA LYS A 293 1.62 -1.76 18.70
C LYS A 293 2.77 -2.18 17.78
N LYS A 294 3.55 -1.21 17.29
CA LYS A 294 4.70 -1.48 16.41
C LYS A 294 5.81 -2.24 17.11
N VAL A 295 6.14 -1.88 18.34
CA VAL A 295 7.16 -2.60 19.12
C VAL A 295 6.71 -4.04 19.42
N ASP A 296 5.43 -4.27 19.68
CA ASP A 296 4.89 -5.62 19.85
C ASP A 296 4.98 -6.45 18.56
N GLU A 297 4.85 -5.82 17.36
CA GLU A 297 5.13 -6.47 16.07
C GLU A 297 6.61 -6.82 15.91
N ILE A 298 7.52 -5.88 16.22
CA ILE A 298 8.97 -6.09 16.19
C ILE A 298 9.37 -7.30 17.06
N ARG A 299 8.78 -7.42 18.24
CA ARG A 299 9.03 -8.57 19.14
C ARG A 299 8.52 -9.89 18.59
N LYS A 300 7.35 -9.86 17.92
CA LYS A 300 6.76 -11.07 17.30
C LYS A 300 7.62 -11.61 16.16
N ASP A 301 8.28 -10.76 15.40
CA ASP A 301 9.17 -11.16 14.32
C ASP A 301 10.59 -11.50 14.80
N ARG A 302 10.80 -11.54 16.14
CA ARG A 302 12.06 -11.84 16.81
C ARG A 302 13.17 -10.82 16.54
N SER A 303 12.82 -9.60 16.18
CA SER A 303 13.77 -8.49 16.07
C SER A 303 14.08 -7.91 17.45
N GLU A 304 15.28 -7.32 17.56
CA GLU A 304 15.74 -6.60 18.75
C GLU A 304 15.88 -5.10 18.45
N ILE A 305 15.55 -4.24 19.41
CA ILE A 305 15.72 -2.79 19.27
C ILE A 305 17.12 -2.41 19.73
N LEU A 306 17.96 -2.01 18.78
CA LEU A 306 19.35 -1.61 19.04
C LEU A 306 19.43 -0.23 19.70
N CYS A 307 18.67 0.74 19.18
CA CYS A 307 18.71 2.13 19.64
C CYS A 307 17.47 2.91 19.22
N THR A 308 17.28 4.05 19.88
CA THR A 308 16.39 5.13 19.46
C THR A 308 17.25 6.26 18.90
N ILE A 309 16.95 6.73 17.70
CA ILE A 309 17.69 7.82 17.05
C ILE A 309 16.76 9.04 16.98
N PHE A 310 17.30 10.20 17.35
CA PHE A 310 16.61 11.49 17.13
C PHE A 310 17.36 12.28 16.06
N THR A 311 16.62 12.64 14.99
CA THR A 311 17.19 13.36 13.85
C THR A 311 17.56 14.79 14.23
N HIS A 312 16.69 15.46 15.01
CA HIS A 312 16.91 16.84 15.46
C HIS A 312 16.01 17.21 16.66
N ARG A 313 16.24 18.37 17.23
CA ARG A 313 15.63 18.83 18.51
C ARG A 313 14.25 19.47 18.41
N HIS A 314 13.57 19.47 17.27
CA HIS A 314 12.22 20.03 17.19
C HIS A 314 11.23 19.20 18.01
N GLN A 315 10.28 19.89 18.64
CA GLN A 315 9.39 19.29 19.61
C GLN A 315 8.47 18.21 19.05
N ASP A 316 8.14 18.29 17.78
CA ASP A 316 7.33 17.29 17.06
C ASP A 316 8.13 16.03 16.66
N HIS A 317 9.46 16.01 16.84
CA HIS A 317 10.33 14.85 16.65
C HIS A 317 10.77 14.23 17.97
N LEU A 318 10.86 15.03 19.05
CA LEU A 318 11.22 14.54 20.36
C LEU A 318 10.08 13.76 21.01
N ALA A 319 10.43 12.76 21.83
CA ALA A 319 9.48 11.95 22.57
C ALA A 319 9.55 12.21 24.09
N ASP A 320 8.47 11.90 24.78
CA ASP A 320 8.49 11.67 26.22
C ASP A 320 9.19 10.35 26.50
N MET A 321 10.42 10.42 27.01
CA MET A 321 11.27 9.25 27.23
C MET A 321 10.79 8.38 28.40
N GLU A 322 9.97 8.90 29.30
CA GLU A 322 9.34 8.09 30.35
C GLU A 322 8.27 7.18 29.71
N MET A 323 7.51 7.70 28.77
CA MET A 323 6.54 6.90 27.98
C MET A 323 7.26 5.88 27.09
N VAL A 324 8.33 6.28 26.37
CA VAL A 324 9.13 5.35 25.56
C VAL A 324 9.65 4.20 26.41
N SER A 325 10.20 4.50 27.60
CA SER A 325 10.77 3.48 28.50
C SER A 325 9.75 2.47 29.05
N GLN A 326 8.46 2.82 29.04
CA GLN A 326 7.37 1.86 29.37
C GLN A 326 7.12 0.84 28.23
N ILE A 327 7.52 1.19 27.00
CA ILE A 327 7.34 0.31 25.85
C ILE A 327 8.58 -0.55 25.62
N TYR A 328 9.77 0.08 25.57
CA TYR A 328 11.07 -0.59 25.41
C TYR A 328 12.20 0.24 26.00
N GLU A 329 13.33 -0.41 26.27
CA GLU A 329 14.57 0.24 26.71
C GLU A 329 15.64 0.04 25.64
N ALA A 330 16.27 1.15 25.21
CA ALA A 330 17.37 1.12 24.26
C ALA A 330 18.24 2.39 24.40
N PRO A 331 19.53 2.36 24.03
CA PRO A 331 20.36 3.56 23.97
C PRO A 331 19.74 4.64 23.07
N VAL A 332 19.91 5.90 23.45
CA VAL A 332 19.45 7.07 22.69
C VAL A 332 20.62 7.66 21.92
N TRP A 333 20.46 7.83 20.61
CA TRP A 333 21.47 8.36 19.70
C TRP A 333 20.97 9.66 19.05
N GLY A 334 21.87 10.61 18.82
CA GLY A 334 21.56 11.88 18.16
C GLY A 334 22.72 12.84 18.18
N SER A 335 22.60 14.01 17.55
CA SER A 335 23.60 15.04 17.68
C SER A 335 23.70 15.54 19.13
N PRO A 336 24.85 16.08 19.57
CA PRO A 336 25.00 16.62 20.93
C PRO A 336 23.86 17.61 21.27
N GLU A 337 23.53 18.53 20.38
CA GLU A 337 22.48 19.53 20.58
C GLU A 337 21.08 18.93 20.71
N THR A 338 20.83 17.82 20.02
CA THR A 338 19.55 17.09 20.12
C THR A 338 19.46 16.37 21.45
N LEU A 339 20.56 15.72 21.86
CA LEU A 339 20.62 14.96 23.11
C LEU A 339 20.48 15.88 24.35
N GLU A 340 20.98 17.11 24.29
CA GLU A 340 20.77 18.12 25.37
C GLU A 340 19.31 18.49 25.57
N ALA A 341 18.48 18.36 24.53
CA ALA A 341 17.04 18.65 24.59
C ALA A 341 16.21 17.48 25.14
N ILE A 342 16.82 16.32 25.41
CA ILE A 342 16.14 15.09 25.81
C ILE A 342 16.43 14.78 27.28
N SER A 343 15.38 14.66 28.09
CA SER A 343 15.49 14.15 29.45
C SER A 343 15.49 12.63 29.44
N TYR A 344 16.64 12.01 29.56
CA TYR A 344 16.78 10.55 29.57
C TYR A 344 17.89 10.10 30.53
N ASN A 345 17.57 9.15 31.41
CA ASN A 345 18.48 8.65 32.42
C ASN A 345 19.27 7.40 31.95
N GLY A 346 19.01 6.90 30.74
CA GLY A 346 19.67 5.73 30.16
C GLY A 346 20.95 6.07 29.42
N LYS A 347 21.42 5.12 28.61
CA LYS A 347 22.62 5.28 27.80
C LYS A 347 22.39 6.24 26.64
N ILE A 348 23.23 7.26 26.54
CA ILE A 348 23.24 8.27 25.46
C ILE A 348 24.50 8.07 24.62
N VAL A 349 24.35 8.17 23.28
CA VAL A 349 25.46 8.05 22.31
C VAL A 349 25.39 9.25 21.35
N PRO A 350 26.33 10.21 21.46
CA PRO A 350 26.39 11.31 20.51
C PRO A 350 26.84 10.83 19.13
N LEU A 351 26.16 11.29 18.09
CA LEU A 351 26.51 11.07 16.69
C LEU A 351 27.17 12.33 16.10
N GLN A 352 28.11 12.12 15.18
CA GLN A 352 28.79 13.16 14.43
C GLN A 352 28.64 12.92 12.94
N GLU A 353 28.78 13.98 12.14
CA GLU A 353 28.76 13.87 10.68
C GLU A 353 29.82 12.87 10.19
N GLY A 354 29.41 11.93 9.36
CA GLY A 354 30.25 10.85 8.84
C GLY A 354 30.24 9.57 9.68
N ASP A 355 29.59 9.57 10.84
CA ASP A 355 29.37 8.32 11.58
C ASP A 355 28.52 7.36 10.77
N SER A 356 28.81 6.08 10.87
CA SER A 356 28.07 5.02 10.22
C SER A 356 27.82 3.85 11.15
N PHE A 357 26.67 3.25 11.05
CA PHE A 357 26.33 2.06 11.80
C PHE A 357 25.67 1.03 10.88
N HIS A 358 25.77 -0.22 11.29
CA HIS A 358 25.15 -1.34 10.62
C HIS A 358 24.01 -1.87 11.45
N LEU A 359 22.88 -2.05 10.78
CA LEU A 359 21.84 -2.96 11.21
C LEU A 359 21.95 -4.22 10.36
N ASP A 360 21.44 -5.34 10.83
CA ASP A 360 21.34 -6.54 10.02
C ASP A 360 20.44 -6.20 8.80
N GLY A 361 21.06 -6.13 7.61
CA GLY A 361 20.41 -5.62 6.40
C GLY A 361 21.08 -4.37 5.80
N PRO A 362 20.31 -3.38 5.31
CA PRO A 362 20.85 -2.20 4.63
C PRO A 362 21.78 -1.35 5.51
N ARG A 363 22.73 -0.68 4.86
CA ARG A 363 23.59 0.32 5.53
C ARG A 363 22.87 1.66 5.57
N PHE A 364 22.94 2.30 6.73
CA PHE A 364 22.50 3.67 6.94
C PHE A 364 23.69 4.54 7.30
N ASN A 365 23.79 5.70 6.64
CA ASN A 365 24.80 6.72 6.95
C ASN A 365 24.10 7.92 7.63
N THR A 366 24.73 8.47 8.62
CA THR A 366 24.29 9.68 9.36
C THR A 366 24.76 10.95 8.70
#